data_fa83fc3add817d091d5ee1bfad44deed
#
_entry.id   fa83fc3add817d091d5ee1bfad44deed
#
_cell.length_a   1.000
_cell.length_b   1.000
_cell.length_c   1.000
_cell.angle_alpha   90.00
_cell.angle_beta   90.00
_cell.angle_gamma   90.00
#
_symmetry.space_group_name_H-M   'P 1'
#
loop_
_entity.id
_entity.type
_entity.pdbx_description
1 polymer ?
#
loop_
_entity_poly.entity_id
_entity_poly.type
_entity_poly.pdbx_seq_one_letter_code
_entity_poly.pdbx_strand_id
1 'polypeptide(L)'
;PENFPEKELVNKKADFECKIIAVKKAKEVKIDDELAKNLGAKDLADLKKLITKQINDEYKNSLDMLTKNQILKELEKFNLSEIPENLIEDEIQILSQGLKGDELEKKKNTLKQEAKKRVKIGIILNQFGEQNNIKVEENEIQNEIKKQIQMMPGQEKMVMDFYQKNPSALASIRGNVYEEKIISTIKAKIKINKKNITKSEAEKILKEEHDKIHDHSHDKEVKAPSKKATSTTKKISKIKKVSKK
;
A
#
# COMPACT_ATOMS: atom_id res chain seq x y z
N PRO A 1 -10.18 20.99 -16.37
CA PRO A 1 -9.04 20.47 -15.61
C PRO A 1 -7.98 19.91 -16.57
N GLU A 2 -6.70 20.00 -16.20
CA GLU A 2 -5.57 19.53 -17.03
C GLU A 2 -5.59 18.00 -17.28
N ASN A 3 -6.24 17.26 -16.40
CA ASN A 3 -6.38 15.79 -16.48
C ASN A 3 -7.71 15.34 -17.11
N PHE A 4 -8.31 16.16 -17.97
CA PHE A 4 -9.54 15.76 -18.65
C PHE A 4 -9.25 14.70 -19.73
N PRO A 5 -10.06 13.62 -19.86
CA PRO A 5 -9.78 12.52 -20.76
C PRO A 5 -9.66 12.93 -22.23
N GLU A 6 -10.44 13.90 -22.66
CA GLU A 6 -10.41 14.41 -24.04
C GLU A 6 -9.48 15.63 -24.14
N LYS A 7 -8.33 15.43 -24.75
CA LYS A 7 -7.28 16.45 -24.90
C LYS A 7 -7.75 17.74 -25.56
N GLU A 8 -8.75 17.66 -26.44
CA GLU A 8 -9.30 18.82 -27.14
C GLU A 8 -10.15 19.73 -26.24
N LEU A 9 -10.62 19.23 -25.10
CA LEU A 9 -11.44 19.98 -24.14
C LEU A 9 -10.65 20.46 -22.91
N VAL A 10 -9.36 20.13 -22.85
CA VAL A 10 -8.49 20.57 -21.77
C VAL A 10 -8.42 22.10 -21.74
N ASN A 11 -8.61 22.68 -20.56
CA ASN A 11 -8.57 24.12 -20.28
C ASN A 11 -9.60 24.98 -21.07
N LYS A 12 -10.61 24.36 -21.71
CA LYS A 12 -11.73 25.10 -22.28
C LYS A 12 -12.79 25.37 -21.22
N LYS A 13 -13.47 26.50 -21.32
CA LYS A 13 -14.67 26.81 -20.53
C LYS A 13 -15.83 26.02 -21.12
N ALA A 14 -16.55 25.32 -20.26
CA ALA A 14 -17.78 24.63 -20.64
C ALA A 14 -18.91 25.15 -19.76
N ASP A 15 -20.02 25.48 -20.37
CA ASP A 15 -21.26 25.85 -19.70
C ASP A 15 -22.18 24.64 -19.66
N PHE A 16 -22.65 24.25 -18.48
CA PHE A 16 -23.55 23.13 -18.29
C PHE A 16 -24.95 23.60 -17.96
N GLU A 17 -25.90 23.34 -18.85
CA GLU A 17 -27.32 23.48 -18.54
C GLU A 17 -27.81 22.26 -17.78
N CYS A 18 -28.10 22.41 -16.50
CA CYS A 18 -28.58 21.31 -15.66
C CYS A 18 -30.04 21.46 -15.30
N LYS A 19 -30.90 20.56 -15.75
CA LYS A 19 -32.28 20.43 -15.31
C LYS A 19 -32.40 19.41 -14.19
N ILE A 20 -32.85 19.82 -13.02
CA ILE A 20 -33.15 18.91 -11.93
C ILE A 20 -34.38 18.08 -12.30
N ILE A 21 -34.21 16.80 -12.55
CA ILE A 21 -35.29 15.87 -12.94
C ILE A 21 -35.97 15.31 -11.69
N ALA A 22 -35.23 15.01 -10.63
CA ALA A 22 -35.76 14.49 -9.38
C ALA A 22 -34.84 14.79 -8.21
N VAL A 23 -35.43 15.11 -7.06
CA VAL A 23 -34.73 15.19 -5.78
C VAL A 23 -35.09 13.91 -5.00
N LYS A 24 -34.09 13.07 -4.71
CA LYS A 24 -34.29 11.84 -3.96
C LYS A 24 -33.79 12.01 -2.53
N LYS A 25 -34.60 11.57 -1.56
CA LYS A 25 -34.21 11.47 -0.17
C LYS A 25 -33.75 10.04 0.10
N ALA A 26 -32.66 9.87 0.83
CA ALA A 26 -32.24 8.56 1.27
C ALA A 26 -33.34 7.94 2.15
N LYS A 27 -33.76 6.70 1.80
CA LYS A 27 -34.67 5.93 2.62
C LYS A 27 -33.88 5.32 3.77
N GLU A 28 -34.42 5.39 4.98
CA GLU A 28 -33.84 4.67 6.11
C GLU A 28 -33.88 3.17 5.82
N VAL A 29 -32.70 2.54 5.84
CA VAL A 29 -32.53 1.12 5.62
C VAL A 29 -32.69 0.42 6.97
N LYS A 30 -33.67 -0.50 7.06
CA LYS A 30 -33.80 -1.37 8.22
C LYS A 30 -32.73 -2.47 8.16
N ILE A 31 -32.14 -2.75 9.32
CA ILE A 31 -31.15 -3.82 9.45
C ILE A 31 -31.93 -5.12 9.75
N ASP A 32 -32.31 -5.82 8.68
CA ASP A 32 -33.13 -7.03 8.70
C ASP A 32 -32.59 -8.09 7.74
N ASP A 33 -33.31 -9.21 7.62
CA ASP A 33 -32.93 -10.31 6.74
C ASP A 33 -32.98 -9.94 5.25
N GLU A 34 -33.82 -8.97 4.87
CA GLU A 34 -33.89 -8.48 3.48
C GLU A 34 -32.59 -7.74 3.11
N LEU A 35 -32.11 -6.87 4.00
CA LEU A 35 -30.81 -6.21 3.83
C LEU A 35 -29.70 -7.25 3.76
N ALA A 36 -29.72 -8.27 4.62
CA ALA A 36 -28.71 -9.31 4.64
C ALA A 36 -28.65 -10.07 3.29
N LYS A 37 -29.80 -10.41 2.72
CA LYS A 37 -29.90 -11.06 1.41
C LYS A 37 -29.39 -10.16 0.28
N ASN A 38 -29.71 -8.87 0.33
CA ASN A 38 -29.20 -7.89 -0.65
C ASN A 38 -27.67 -7.73 -0.59
N LEU A 39 -27.06 -7.99 0.56
CA LEU A 39 -25.61 -7.99 0.77
C LEU A 39 -24.95 -9.37 0.57
N GLY A 40 -25.71 -10.37 0.08
CA GLY A 40 -25.20 -11.69 -0.26
C GLY A 40 -25.12 -12.69 0.92
N ALA A 41 -25.71 -12.37 2.08
CA ALA A 41 -25.82 -13.27 3.22
C ALA A 41 -27.19 -14.01 3.19
N LYS A 42 -27.30 -15.10 3.95
CA LYS A 42 -28.54 -15.89 4.04
C LYS A 42 -29.60 -15.20 4.89
N ASP A 43 -29.21 -14.65 6.00
CA ASP A 43 -30.01 -13.95 6.99
C ASP A 43 -29.15 -12.96 7.76
N LEU A 44 -29.74 -12.19 8.67
CA LEU A 44 -29.04 -11.21 9.52
C LEU A 44 -27.98 -11.84 10.43
N ALA A 45 -28.19 -13.06 10.91
CA ALA A 45 -27.23 -13.77 11.73
C ALA A 45 -25.98 -14.16 10.94
N ASP A 46 -26.17 -14.63 9.71
CA ASP A 46 -25.09 -14.94 8.78
C ASP A 46 -24.33 -13.69 8.38
N LEU A 47 -25.02 -12.57 8.07
CA LEU A 47 -24.39 -11.28 7.79
C LEU A 47 -23.49 -10.82 8.95
N LYS A 48 -23.98 -10.90 10.18
CA LYS A 48 -23.19 -10.57 11.36
C LYS A 48 -21.95 -11.44 11.51
N LYS A 49 -22.05 -12.75 11.22
CA LYS A 49 -20.91 -13.67 11.24
C LYS A 49 -19.87 -13.30 10.17
N LEU A 50 -20.33 -13.01 8.94
CA LEU A 50 -19.45 -12.61 7.84
C LEU A 50 -18.71 -11.32 8.16
N ILE A 51 -19.41 -10.30 8.67
CA ILE A 51 -18.79 -9.02 9.09
C ILE A 51 -17.82 -9.25 10.24
N THR A 52 -18.20 -10.04 11.25
CA THR A 52 -17.32 -10.34 12.38
C THR A 52 -16.05 -11.07 11.92
N LYS A 53 -16.21 -12.03 11.01
CA LYS A 53 -15.06 -12.73 10.41
C LYS A 53 -14.16 -11.77 9.66
N GLN A 54 -14.73 -10.90 8.81
CA GLN A 54 -13.96 -9.91 8.05
C GLN A 54 -13.17 -8.97 8.97
N ILE A 55 -13.81 -8.44 10.01
CA ILE A 55 -13.15 -7.58 11.01
C ILE A 55 -12.00 -8.33 11.71
N ASN A 56 -12.26 -9.57 12.13
CA ASN A 56 -11.23 -10.38 12.79
C ASN A 56 -10.05 -10.69 11.87
N ASP A 57 -10.30 -11.01 10.60
CA ASP A 57 -9.27 -11.27 9.61
C ASP A 57 -8.44 -10.00 9.32
N GLU A 58 -9.08 -8.83 9.24
CA GLU A 58 -8.41 -7.54 9.06
C GLU A 58 -7.49 -7.20 10.24
N TYR A 59 -8.00 -7.28 11.47
CA TYR A 59 -7.17 -7.06 12.66
C TYR A 59 -6.05 -8.08 12.78
N LYS A 60 -6.32 -9.35 12.48
CA LYS A 60 -5.29 -10.39 12.47
C LYS A 60 -4.17 -10.07 11.50
N ASN A 61 -4.50 -9.72 10.27
CA ASN A 61 -3.51 -9.37 9.25
C ASN A 61 -2.67 -8.15 9.68
N SER A 62 -3.32 -7.13 10.23
CA SER A 62 -2.64 -5.93 10.73
C SER A 62 -1.71 -6.24 11.92
N LEU A 63 -2.14 -7.09 12.85
CA LEU A 63 -1.32 -7.52 14.00
C LEU A 63 -0.18 -8.44 13.58
N ASP A 64 -0.40 -9.29 12.57
CA ASP A 64 0.65 -10.15 12.01
C ASP A 64 1.73 -9.30 11.32
N MET A 65 1.33 -8.27 10.58
CA MET A 65 2.26 -7.30 9.98
C MET A 65 3.05 -6.53 11.05
N LEU A 66 2.39 -6.05 12.11
CA LEU A 66 3.04 -5.40 13.25
C LEU A 66 4.07 -6.32 13.89
N THR A 67 3.70 -7.58 14.14
CA THR A 67 4.59 -8.58 14.75
C THR A 67 5.79 -8.86 13.84
N LYS A 68 5.57 -8.98 12.53
CA LYS A 68 6.64 -9.14 11.54
C LYS A 68 7.62 -7.97 11.62
N ASN A 69 7.13 -6.74 11.60
CA ASN A 69 7.96 -5.54 11.68
C ASN A 69 8.77 -5.48 12.99
N GLN A 70 8.18 -5.88 14.11
CA GLN A 70 8.89 -5.96 15.38
C GLN A 70 10.01 -7.01 15.35
N ILE A 71 9.76 -8.18 14.77
CA ILE A 71 10.79 -9.22 14.60
C ILE A 71 11.93 -8.70 13.73
N LEU A 72 11.63 -8.11 12.56
CA LEU A 72 12.63 -7.56 11.65
C LEU A 72 13.48 -6.48 12.34
N LYS A 73 12.85 -5.62 13.12
CA LYS A 73 13.54 -4.56 13.89
C LYS A 73 14.46 -5.11 14.98
N GLU A 74 14.07 -6.20 15.63
CA GLU A 74 14.96 -6.89 16.57
C GLU A 74 16.12 -7.58 15.84
N LEU A 75 15.87 -8.15 14.65
CA LEU A 75 16.92 -8.74 13.82
C LEU A 75 17.96 -7.70 13.34
N GLU A 76 17.55 -6.45 13.14
CA GLU A 76 18.51 -5.35 12.83
C GLU A 76 19.59 -5.15 13.90
N LYS A 77 19.33 -5.53 15.14
CA LYS A 77 20.29 -5.37 16.26
C LYS A 77 21.41 -6.41 16.24
N PHE A 78 21.23 -7.53 15.53
CA PHE A 78 22.29 -8.53 15.40
C PHE A 78 23.46 -7.94 14.58
N ASN A 79 24.68 -8.18 15.03
CA ASN A 79 25.87 -7.78 14.31
C ASN A 79 26.28 -8.88 13.35
N LEU A 80 26.38 -8.53 12.06
CA LEU A 80 27.06 -9.34 11.06
C LEU A 80 28.50 -8.84 10.93
N SER A 81 29.44 -9.77 10.83
CA SER A 81 30.88 -9.44 10.67
C SER A 81 31.14 -8.70 9.36
N GLU A 82 30.50 -9.14 8.28
CA GLU A 82 30.63 -8.53 6.95
C GLU A 82 29.31 -8.59 6.19
N ILE A 83 29.03 -7.52 5.44
CA ILE A 83 27.93 -7.44 4.50
C ILE A 83 28.58 -7.19 3.12
N PRO A 84 28.39 -8.09 2.13
CA PRO A 84 28.98 -7.93 0.81
C PRO A 84 28.51 -6.62 0.13
N GLU A 85 29.45 -5.78 -0.30
CA GLU A 85 29.15 -4.47 -0.89
C GLU A 85 28.35 -4.60 -2.20
N ASN A 86 28.60 -5.62 -3.00
CA ASN A 86 27.84 -5.90 -4.22
C ASN A 86 26.33 -6.07 -3.96
N LEU A 87 25.95 -6.75 -2.88
CA LEU A 87 24.53 -6.90 -2.52
C LEU A 87 23.90 -5.57 -2.09
N ILE A 88 24.70 -4.70 -1.46
CA ILE A 88 24.23 -3.36 -1.10
C ILE A 88 24.02 -2.51 -2.35
N GLU A 89 24.94 -2.60 -3.32
CA GLU A 89 24.81 -1.88 -4.59
C GLU A 89 23.60 -2.34 -5.40
N ASP A 90 23.38 -3.65 -5.51
CA ASP A 90 22.21 -4.23 -6.17
C ASP A 90 20.90 -3.75 -5.50
N GLU A 91 20.84 -3.74 -4.17
CA GLU A 91 19.67 -3.26 -3.44
C GLU A 91 19.46 -1.75 -3.61
N ILE A 92 20.54 -0.95 -3.64
CA ILE A 92 20.44 0.49 -3.96
C ILE A 92 19.83 0.69 -5.35
N GLN A 93 20.24 -0.12 -6.33
CA GLN A 93 19.69 -0.04 -7.68
C GLN A 93 18.18 -0.35 -7.69
N ILE A 94 17.75 -1.35 -6.91
CA ILE A 94 16.32 -1.67 -6.76
C ILE A 94 15.56 -0.52 -6.08
N LEU A 95 16.08 0.01 -4.97
CA LEU A 95 15.44 1.09 -4.22
C LEU A 95 15.42 2.42 -4.98
N SER A 96 16.36 2.62 -5.90
CA SER A 96 16.44 3.83 -6.73
C SER A 96 15.53 3.79 -7.97
N GLN A 97 14.86 2.67 -8.26
CA GLN A 97 13.96 2.57 -9.39
C GLN A 97 12.84 3.60 -9.30
N GLY A 98 12.73 4.43 -10.34
CA GLY A 98 11.74 5.51 -10.40
C GLY A 98 12.24 6.88 -9.92
N LEU A 99 13.37 6.95 -9.21
CA LEU A 99 14.01 8.21 -8.82
C LEU A 99 14.91 8.70 -9.96
N LYS A 100 14.90 10.01 -10.22
CA LYS A 100 15.72 10.63 -11.29
C LYS A 100 16.35 11.94 -10.81
N GLY A 101 17.56 12.22 -11.33
CA GLY A 101 18.23 13.51 -11.15
C GLY A 101 18.45 13.89 -9.69
N ASP A 102 18.05 15.11 -9.31
CA ASP A 102 18.30 15.70 -7.99
C ASP A 102 17.68 14.92 -6.82
N GLU A 103 16.58 14.17 -7.05
CA GLU A 103 15.98 13.35 -6.02
C GLU A 103 16.85 12.16 -5.64
N LEU A 104 17.50 11.55 -6.61
CA LEU A 104 18.42 10.44 -6.40
C LEU A 104 19.63 10.88 -5.56
N GLU A 105 20.24 12.01 -5.93
CA GLU A 105 21.39 12.54 -5.20
C GLU A 105 21.04 12.93 -3.75
N LYS A 106 19.88 13.56 -3.53
CA LYS A 106 19.42 13.92 -2.17
C LYS A 106 19.15 12.70 -1.29
N LYS A 107 18.71 11.60 -1.87
CA LYS A 107 18.36 10.37 -1.13
C LYS A 107 19.47 9.32 -1.08
N LYS A 108 20.60 9.55 -1.76
CA LYS A 108 21.67 8.56 -1.89
C LYS A 108 22.17 7.98 -0.57
N ASN A 109 22.41 8.82 0.43
CA ASN A 109 22.86 8.36 1.75
C ASN A 109 21.77 7.57 2.49
N THR A 110 20.52 8.00 2.40
CA THR A 110 19.37 7.32 3.00
C THR A 110 19.16 5.97 2.33
N LEU A 111 19.20 5.93 1.00
CA LEU A 111 19.10 4.69 0.22
C LEU A 111 20.21 3.69 0.58
N LYS A 112 21.45 4.16 0.72
CA LYS A 112 22.56 3.29 1.12
C LYS A 112 22.35 2.69 2.52
N GLN A 113 21.88 3.47 3.47
CA GLN A 113 21.59 2.99 4.82
C GLN A 113 20.42 1.99 4.83
N GLU A 114 19.38 2.28 4.06
CA GLU A 114 18.23 1.39 3.93
C GLU A 114 18.60 0.09 3.23
N ALA A 115 19.32 0.15 2.11
CA ALA A 115 19.84 -1.01 1.41
C ALA A 115 20.68 -1.89 2.33
N LYS A 116 21.61 -1.29 3.10
CA LYS A 116 22.45 -2.02 4.06
C LYS A 116 21.61 -2.75 5.11
N LYS A 117 20.55 -2.12 5.64
CA LYS A 117 19.64 -2.75 6.59
C LYS A 117 18.88 -3.92 5.96
N ARG A 118 18.34 -3.73 4.76
CA ARG A 118 17.58 -4.78 4.04
C ARG A 118 18.44 -5.97 3.70
N VAL A 119 19.64 -5.75 3.16
CA VAL A 119 20.60 -6.82 2.87
C VAL A 119 20.98 -7.56 4.13
N LYS A 120 21.27 -6.85 5.22
CA LYS A 120 21.60 -7.44 6.52
C LYS A 120 20.48 -8.37 7.01
N ILE A 121 19.25 -7.90 7.00
CA ILE A 121 18.08 -8.70 7.40
C ILE A 121 17.93 -9.90 6.48
N GLY A 122 18.06 -9.72 5.17
CA GLY A 122 18.00 -10.80 4.18
C GLY A 122 19.01 -11.91 4.46
N ILE A 123 20.26 -11.56 4.77
CA ILE A 123 21.31 -12.52 5.11
C ILE A 123 20.95 -13.30 6.39
N ILE A 124 20.48 -12.59 7.44
CA ILE A 124 20.09 -13.23 8.72
C ILE A 124 18.92 -14.20 8.50
N LEU A 125 17.89 -13.76 7.75
CA LEU A 125 16.74 -14.60 7.46
C LEU A 125 17.12 -15.83 6.62
N ASN A 126 17.97 -15.64 5.60
CA ASN A 126 18.43 -16.77 4.78
C ASN A 126 19.21 -17.79 5.61
N GLN A 127 20.14 -17.34 6.44
CA GLN A 127 20.91 -18.21 7.33
C GLN A 127 20.00 -18.96 8.31
N PHE A 128 18.99 -18.28 8.88
CA PHE A 128 18.01 -18.93 9.75
C PHE A 128 17.18 -19.97 8.98
N GLY A 129 16.75 -19.64 7.76
CA GLY A 129 15.98 -20.54 6.90
C GLY A 129 16.77 -21.80 6.54
N GLU A 130 18.03 -21.67 6.18
CA GLU A 130 18.93 -22.78 5.89
C GLU A 130 19.14 -23.69 7.12
N GLN A 131 19.44 -23.11 8.28
CA GLN A 131 19.62 -23.86 9.54
C GLN A 131 18.37 -24.60 9.98
N ASN A 132 17.19 -24.13 9.63
CA ASN A 132 15.92 -24.79 9.95
C ASN A 132 15.33 -25.59 8.77
N ASN A 133 16.08 -25.77 7.68
CA ASN A 133 15.65 -26.51 6.49
C ASN A 133 14.31 -26.01 5.92
N ILE A 134 14.07 -24.70 5.95
CA ILE A 134 12.85 -24.10 5.43
C ILE A 134 12.93 -24.07 3.90
N LYS A 135 11.97 -24.72 3.25
CA LYS A 135 11.85 -24.78 1.79
C LYS A 135 10.49 -24.27 1.37
N VAL A 136 10.42 -23.66 0.20
CA VAL A 136 9.16 -23.23 -0.42
C VAL A 136 8.76 -24.27 -1.44
N GLU A 137 7.58 -24.85 -1.24
CA GLU A 137 6.98 -25.81 -2.13
C GLU A 137 6.20 -25.10 -3.25
N GLU A 138 6.09 -25.74 -4.42
CA GLU A 138 5.41 -25.18 -5.57
C GLU A 138 3.91 -24.91 -5.32
N ASN A 139 3.27 -25.76 -4.53
CA ASN A 139 1.88 -25.59 -4.12
C ASN A 139 1.66 -24.31 -3.28
N GLU A 140 2.66 -23.88 -2.50
CA GLU A 140 2.58 -22.67 -1.70
C GLU A 140 2.62 -21.42 -2.60
N ILE A 141 3.48 -21.45 -3.63
CA ILE A 141 3.54 -20.40 -4.65
C ILE A 141 2.19 -20.29 -5.40
N GLN A 142 1.66 -21.45 -5.83
CA GLN A 142 0.36 -21.49 -6.51
C GLN A 142 -0.79 -20.96 -5.62
N ASN A 143 -0.76 -21.28 -4.32
CA ASN A 143 -1.76 -20.78 -3.38
C ASN A 143 -1.67 -19.27 -3.21
N GLU A 144 -0.45 -18.71 -3.21
CA GLU A 144 -0.27 -17.26 -3.11
C GLU A 144 -0.76 -16.54 -4.38
N ILE A 145 -0.47 -17.11 -5.56
CA ILE A 145 -1.03 -16.60 -6.82
C ILE A 145 -2.56 -16.66 -6.81
N LYS A 146 -3.15 -17.75 -6.32
CA LYS A 146 -4.62 -17.87 -6.18
C LYS A 146 -5.23 -16.82 -5.27
N LYS A 147 -4.57 -16.48 -4.15
CA LYS A 147 -5.02 -15.38 -3.28
C LYS A 147 -5.03 -14.04 -4.02
N GLN A 148 -4.00 -13.75 -4.80
CA GLN A 148 -3.95 -12.51 -5.59
C GLN A 148 -5.02 -12.48 -6.67
N ILE A 149 -5.30 -13.61 -7.31
CA ILE A 149 -6.40 -13.75 -8.26
C ILE A 149 -7.75 -13.44 -7.59
N GLN A 150 -7.98 -13.96 -6.38
CA GLN A 150 -9.21 -13.71 -5.63
C GLN A 150 -9.39 -12.22 -5.25
N MET A 151 -8.31 -11.48 -5.11
CA MET A 151 -8.34 -10.02 -4.86
C MET A 151 -8.66 -9.20 -6.12
N MET A 152 -8.56 -9.81 -7.31
CA MET A 152 -8.75 -9.15 -8.61
C MET A 152 -9.81 -9.90 -9.46
N PRO A 153 -11.06 -9.94 -9.03
CA PRO A 153 -12.11 -10.67 -9.74
C PRO A 153 -12.31 -10.12 -11.17
N GLY A 154 -12.44 -11.02 -12.13
CA GLY A 154 -12.55 -10.70 -13.54
C GLY A 154 -11.21 -10.49 -14.27
N GLN A 155 -10.08 -10.56 -13.57
CA GLN A 155 -8.75 -10.42 -14.16
C GLN A 155 -7.87 -11.68 -13.99
N GLU A 156 -8.48 -12.82 -13.71
CA GLU A 156 -7.82 -14.08 -13.37
C GLU A 156 -6.79 -14.49 -14.43
N LYS A 157 -7.21 -14.41 -15.71
CA LYS A 157 -6.35 -14.75 -16.84
C LYS A 157 -5.15 -13.80 -16.94
N MET A 158 -5.37 -12.51 -16.74
CA MET A 158 -4.31 -11.50 -16.82
C MET A 158 -3.26 -11.73 -15.72
N VAL A 159 -3.68 -12.04 -14.51
CA VAL A 159 -2.78 -12.34 -13.37
C VAL A 159 -1.98 -13.62 -13.65
N MET A 160 -2.63 -14.67 -14.14
CA MET A 160 -1.95 -15.92 -14.51
C MET A 160 -0.93 -15.71 -15.63
N ASP A 161 -1.32 -15.03 -16.71
CA ASP A 161 -0.43 -14.72 -17.84
C ASP A 161 0.76 -13.87 -17.39
N PHE A 162 0.54 -12.94 -16.47
CA PHE A 162 1.61 -12.10 -15.91
C PHE A 162 2.68 -12.97 -15.22
N TYR A 163 2.29 -13.87 -14.32
CA TYR A 163 3.24 -14.72 -13.62
C TYR A 163 3.91 -15.76 -14.51
N GLN A 164 3.20 -16.28 -15.51
CA GLN A 164 3.80 -17.20 -16.49
C GLN A 164 4.87 -16.54 -17.36
N LYS A 165 4.67 -15.25 -17.70
CA LYS A 165 5.60 -14.50 -18.58
C LYS A 165 6.71 -13.77 -17.83
N ASN A 166 6.63 -13.66 -16.51
CA ASN A 166 7.57 -12.90 -15.69
C ASN A 166 8.22 -13.77 -14.61
N PRO A 167 9.32 -14.46 -14.90
CA PRO A 167 10.03 -15.29 -13.92
C PRO A 167 10.50 -14.50 -12.68
N SER A 168 10.83 -13.22 -12.84
CA SER A 168 11.20 -12.33 -11.73
C SER A 168 10.05 -12.10 -10.75
N ALA A 169 8.81 -11.99 -11.25
CA ALA A 169 7.63 -11.88 -10.42
C ALA A 169 7.38 -13.18 -9.61
N LEU A 170 7.59 -14.35 -10.23
CA LEU A 170 7.53 -15.63 -9.51
C LEU A 170 8.63 -15.74 -8.45
N ALA A 171 9.84 -15.27 -8.75
CA ALA A 171 10.94 -15.23 -7.78
C ALA A 171 10.59 -14.35 -6.58
N SER A 172 9.94 -13.20 -6.82
CA SER A 172 9.45 -12.31 -5.76
C SER A 172 8.40 -12.98 -4.88
N ILE A 173 7.42 -13.70 -5.47
CA ILE A 173 6.45 -14.47 -4.67
C ILE A 173 7.17 -15.53 -3.84
N ARG A 174 8.09 -16.29 -4.43
CA ARG A 174 8.88 -17.30 -3.72
C ARG A 174 9.62 -16.69 -2.54
N GLY A 175 10.25 -15.53 -2.72
CA GLY A 175 10.93 -14.78 -1.67
C GLY A 175 9.98 -14.38 -0.53
N ASN A 176 8.80 -13.87 -0.86
CA ASN A 176 7.79 -13.48 0.12
C ASN A 176 7.28 -14.69 0.92
N VAL A 177 6.96 -15.81 0.25
CA VAL A 177 6.53 -17.05 0.91
C VAL A 177 7.64 -17.59 1.81
N TYR A 178 8.88 -17.56 1.36
CA TYR A 178 10.04 -17.99 2.16
C TYR A 178 10.18 -17.14 3.43
N GLU A 179 10.11 -15.82 3.29
CA GLU A 179 10.16 -14.89 4.42
C GLU A 179 9.02 -15.14 5.41
N GLU A 180 7.79 -15.32 4.93
CA GLU A 180 6.63 -15.63 5.79
C GLU A 180 6.82 -16.93 6.56
N LYS A 181 7.36 -17.97 5.94
CA LYS A 181 7.67 -19.26 6.61
C LYS A 181 8.74 -19.08 7.68
N ILE A 182 9.76 -18.28 7.41
CA ILE A 182 10.81 -17.97 8.39
C ILE A 182 10.21 -17.22 9.57
N ILE A 183 9.47 -16.15 9.33
CA ILE A 183 8.82 -15.35 10.38
C ILE A 183 7.86 -16.21 11.20
N SER A 184 7.07 -17.08 10.56
CA SER A 184 6.19 -18.02 11.25
C SER A 184 6.97 -19.00 12.14
N THR A 185 8.09 -19.49 11.66
CA THR A 185 8.97 -20.39 12.43
C THR A 185 9.62 -19.67 13.61
N ILE A 186 10.03 -18.41 13.44
CA ILE A 186 10.54 -17.58 14.53
C ILE A 186 9.43 -17.36 15.56
N LYS A 187 8.22 -16.99 15.13
CA LYS A 187 7.05 -16.79 16.01
C LYS A 187 6.74 -18.04 16.84
N ALA A 188 6.89 -19.23 16.27
CA ALA A 188 6.66 -20.49 16.98
C ALA A 188 7.71 -20.79 18.05
N LYS A 189 8.94 -20.27 17.89
CA LYS A 189 10.07 -20.52 18.81
C LYS A 189 10.23 -19.48 19.92
N ILE A 190 9.66 -18.28 19.75
CA ILE A 190 9.75 -17.20 20.75
C ILE A 190 8.61 -17.23 21.75
N LYS A 191 8.84 -16.71 22.95
CA LYS A 191 7.77 -16.45 23.91
C LYS A 191 7.00 -15.20 23.47
N ILE A 192 5.72 -15.38 23.16
CA ILE A 192 4.85 -14.29 22.79
C ILE A 192 4.10 -13.82 24.06
N ASN A 193 4.30 -12.57 24.43
CA ASN A 193 3.50 -11.94 25.49
C ASN A 193 2.20 -11.43 24.87
N LYS A 194 1.10 -12.15 25.13
CA LYS A 194 -0.23 -11.73 24.69
C LYS A 194 -0.78 -10.67 25.64
N LYS A 195 -1.16 -9.52 25.11
CA LYS A 195 -1.84 -8.45 25.84
C LYS A 195 -3.22 -8.25 25.25
N ASN A 196 -4.24 -8.32 26.09
CA ASN A 196 -5.58 -7.92 25.68
C ASN A 196 -5.65 -6.40 25.68
N ILE A 197 -6.04 -5.82 24.56
CA ILE A 197 -6.17 -4.39 24.36
C ILE A 197 -7.58 -4.07 23.86
N THR A 198 -8.04 -2.86 24.13
CA THR A 198 -9.30 -2.35 23.59
C THR A 198 -9.17 -2.03 22.10
N LYS A 199 -10.30 -1.92 21.40
CA LYS A 199 -10.33 -1.51 19.98
C LYS A 199 -9.60 -0.17 19.77
N SER A 200 -9.85 0.81 20.63
CA SER A 200 -9.23 2.14 20.55
C SER A 200 -7.70 2.09 20.70
N GLU A 201 -7.19 1.24 21.60
CA GLU A 201 -5.75 1.02 21.77
C GLU A 201 -5.15 0.33 20.55
N ALA A 202 -5.85 -0.66 19.96
CA ALA A 202 -5.42 -1.33 18.75
C ALA A 202 -5.31 -0.36 17.57
N GLU A 203 -6.34 0.45 17.33
CA GLU A 203 -6.36 1.47 16.28
C GLU A 203 -5.22 2.50 16.45
N LYS A 204 -4.96 2.92 17.70
CA LYS A 204 -3.85 3.83 17.99
C LYS A 204 -2.49 3.21 17.68
N ILE A 205 -2.25 1.97 18.12
CA ILE A 205 -1.00 1.25 17.85
C ILE A 205 -0.80 1.07 16.33
N LEU A 206 -1.83 0.64 15.61
CA LEU A 206 -1.76 0.44 14.17
C LEU A 206 -1.49 1.76 13.42
N LYS A 207 -2.11 2.85 13.85
CA LYS A 207 -1.86 4.18 13.28
C LYS A 207 -0.43 4.65 13.54
N GLU A 208 0.07 4.53 14.77
CA GLU A 208 1.44 4.91 15.12
C GLU A 208 2.49 4.13 14.33
N GLU A 209 2.26 2.84 14.08
CA GLU A 209 3.17 2.03 13.25
C GLU A 209 3.05 2.37 11.77
N HIS A 210 1.85 2.63 11.26
CA HIS A 210 1.64 3.10 9.90
C HIS A 210 2.36 4.44 9.65
N ASP A 211 2.22 5.38 10.58
CA ASP A 211 2.87 6.69 10.47
C ASP A 211 4.40 6.56 10.49
N LYS A 212 4.96 5.65 11.29
CA LYS A 212 6.41 5.36 11.30
C LYS A 212 6.92 4.78 9.97
N ILE A 213 6.13 3.92 9.33
CA ILE A 213 6.47 3.32 8.03
C ILE A 213 6.44 4.40 6.94
N HIS A 214 5.47 5.33 7.00
CA HIS A 214 5.33 6.41 6.03
C HIS A 214 6.29 7.59 6.27
N ASP A 215 6.70 7.85 7.52
CA ASP A 215 7.67 8.90 7.84
C ASP A 215 9.08 8.59 7.28
N HIS A 216 9.39 7.31 7.06
CA HIS A 216 10.59 6.89 6.33
C HIS A 216 10.47 7.04 4.80
N SER A 217 9.26 7.22 4.26
CA SER A 217 9.01 7.37 2.82
C SER A 217 8.70 8.81 2.39
N HIS A 218 8.38 9.70 3.34
CA HIS A 218 8.08 11.11 3.09
C HIS A 218 8.98 12.03 3.92
N ASP A 219 10.20 12.24 3.44
CA ASP A 219 10.94 13.43 3.81
C ASP A 219 10.36 14.62 3.03
N LYS A 220 9.52 15.38 3.75
CA LYS A 220 9.06 16.75 3.44
C LYS A 220 8.45 16.98 2.06
N GLU A 221 7.14 16.84 1.97
CA GLU A 221 6.36 17.74 1.11
C GLU A 221 6.73 19.18 1.44
N VAL A 222 7.45 19.82 0.54
CA VAL A 222 7.70 21.25 0.57
C VAL A 222 6.33 21.93 0.43
N LYS A 223 5.83 22.48 1.54
CA LYS A 223 4.67 23.38 1.52
C LYS A 223 4.93 24.48 0.51
N ALA A 224 4.22 24.46 -0.59
CA ALA A 224 4.20 25.56 -1.53
C ALA A 224 3.74 26.83 -0.80
N PRO A 225 4.42 27.98 -0.98
CA PRO A 225 4.03 29.20 -0.33
C PRO A 225 2.66 29.65 -0.88
N SER A 226 1.70 29.77 0.01
CA SER A 226 0.40 30.36 -0.28
C SER A 226 0.60 31.80 -0.78
N LYS A 227 0.41 32.04 -2.07
CA LYS A 227 0.35 33.38 -2.62
C LYS A 227 -0.91 34.05 -2.09
N LYS A 228 -0.73 35.02 -1.17
CA LYS A 228 -1.73 36.01 -0.80
C LYS A 228 -2.19 36.73 -2.06
N ALA A 229 -3.46 36.60 -2.38
CA ALA A 229 -4.11 37.40 -3.41
C ALA A 229 -4.24 38.83 -2.88
N THR A 230 -3.38 39.74 -3.34
CA THR A 230 -3.57 41.14 -3.23
C THR A 230 -4.50 41.61 -4.37
N SER A 231 -5.69 41.98 -4.00
CA SER A 231 -6.62 42.67 -4.87
C SER A 231 -6.05 44.06 -5.27
N THR A 232 -5.79 44.23 -6.53
CA THR A 232 -5.57 45.58 -7.07
C THR A 232 -6.54 45.80 -8.22
N THR A 233 -7.58 46.51 -7.87
CA THR A 233 -8.52 47.08 -8.80
C THR A 233 -7.81 48.14 -9.68
N LYS A 234 -7.76 47.92 -10.98
CA LYS A 234 -7.45 48.98 -11.93
C LYS A 234 -8.49 49.03 -13.04
N LYS A 235 -9.30 50.08 -12.98
CA LYS A 235 -10.12 50.61 -14.07
C LYS A 235 -9.27 50.85 -15.31
N ILE A 236 -9.70 50.36 -16.45
CA ILE A 236 -9.37 51.00 -17.72
C ILE A 236 -10.60 50.97 -18.62
N SER A 237 -10.94 52.17 -19.03
CA SER A 237 -12.03 52.61 -19.85
C SER A 237 -11.96 52.19 -21.32
N LYS A 238 -13.16 52.09 -21.91
CA LYS A 238 -13.59 52.42 -23.26
C LYS A 238 -12.57 52.55 -24.38
N ILE A 239 -12.72 51.74 -25.42
CA ILE A 239 -12.52 52.18 -26.80
C ILE A 239 -13.54 51.48 -27.72
N LYS A 240 -14.36 52.31 -28.29
CA LYS A 240 -15.13 52.47 -29.51
C LYS A 240 -15.11 51.35 -30.57
N LYS A 241 -16.34 51.12 -31.03
CA LYS A 241 -16.76 50.60 -32.35
C LYS A 241 -15.98 51.21 -33.52
N VAL A 242 -15.65 50.37 -34.48
CA VAL A 242 -15.73 50.77 -35.90
C VAL A 242 -16.25 49.56 -36.70
N SER A 243 -17.26 49.84 -37.49
CA SER A 243 -17.94 48.98 -38.46
C SER A 243 -17.31 49.05 -39.84
N LYS A 244 -17.74 48.12 -40.71
CA LYS A 244 -17.63 48.03 -42.19
C LYS A 244 -16.55 47.09 -42.68
N LYS A 245 -16.78 46.12 -43.49
CA LYS A 245 -17.80 45.88 -44.58
C LYS A 245 -18.00 44.39 -44.70
#